data_690f84cacd0c4fa7d7fadd674f2426ff
#
_entry.id   690f84cacd0c4fa7d7fadd674f2426ff
#
_cell.length_a   1.000
_cell.length_b   1.000
_cell.length_c   1.000
_cell.angle_alpha   90.00
_cell.angle_beta   90.00
_cell.angle_gamma   90.00
#
_symmetry.space_group_name_H-M   'P 1'
#
loop_
_entity.id
_entity.type
_entity.pdbx_description
1 polymer ?
#
loop_
_entity_poly.entity_id
_entity_poly.type
_entity_poly.pdbx_seq_one_letter_code
_entity_poly.pdbx_strand_id
1 'polypeptide(L)'
;MKILTIGDVVGDSGTAAVCERLGEIKEKYAADFCVVNGENACSANGISRRKAEMLLHAGADVLTLGNHTFRQKDAPALLQHNQNIIRPINYPPETVGRGFCTVEKNGVRIGVFNALGRIYLENVDCPFRALNKALSEMKADIKIVDFHAEATSEKRAMGFYLDGKASVVFGTHTHVQTSDIQVLPRGTGYVTDIGMSGPHHSCLGVDKEI
;
A
#
# COMPACT_ATOMS: atom_id res chain seq x y z
N MET A 1 11.95 8.08 13.68
CA MET A 1 10.94 8.40 12.66
C MET A 1 9.71 7.54 12.89
N LYS A 2 8.51 8.13 12.89
CA LYS A 2 7.23 7.42 12.98
C LYS A 2 6.57 7.37 11.61
N ILE A 3 6.12 6.18 11.21
CA ILE A 3 5.49 5.93 9.92
C ILE A 3 4.04 5.55 10.17
N LEU A 4 3.13 6.24 9.48
CA LEU A 4 1.70 5.93 9.45
C LEU A 4 1.40 5.16 8.16
N THR A 5 0.65 4.07 8.29
CA THR A 5 0.10 3.33 7.14
C THR A 5 -1.42 3.36 7.20
N ILE A 6 -2.05 3.68 6.08
CA ILE A 6 -3.51 3.68 5.92
C ILE A 6 -3.86 2.56 4.94
N GLY A 7 -4.71 1.63 5.38
CA GLY A 7 -5.19 0.52 4.56
C GLY A 7 -6.15 0.97 3.46
N ASP A 8 -6.60 0.01 2.69
CA ASP A 8 -7.41 0.22 1.47
C ASP A 8 -8.45 1.34 1.64
N VAL A 9 -8.21 2.48 0.97
CA VAL A 9 -9.17 3.59 0.95
C VAL A 9 -10.30 3.22 0.00
N VAL A 10 -11.53 3.11 0.53
CA VAL A 10 -12.67 2.59 -0.22
C VAL A 10 -13.70 3.67 -0.53
N GLY A 11 -13.88 3.93 -1.82
CA GLY A 11 -14.92 4.78 -2.36
C GLY A 11 -14.80 6.27 -1.99
N ASP A 12 -15.88 7.01 -2.24
CA ASP A 12 -15.93 8.45 -1.96
C ASP A 12 -15.91 8.74 -0.46
N SER A 13 -16.62 7.95 0.33
CA SER A 13 -16.67 8.11 1.79
C SER A 13 -15.33 7.85 2.46
N GLY A 14 -14.62 6.77 2.06
CA GLY A 14 -13.27 6.48 2.55
C GLY A 14 -12.26 7.56 2.16
N THR A 15 -12.32 8.01 0.90
CA THR A 15 -11.46 9.11 0.44
C THR A 15 -11.72 10.41 1.23
N ALA A 16 -12.99 10.78 1.43
CA ALA A 16 -13.35 11.99 2.18
C ALA A 16 -12.85 11.89 3.63
N ALA A 17 -13.11 10.77 4.31
CA ALA A 17 -12.70 10.57 5.68
C ALA A 17 -11.18 10.64 5.86
N VAL A 18 -10.41 10.02 4.95
CA VAL A 18 -8.94 10.11 4.99
C VAL A 18 -8.48 11.54 4.73
N CYS A 19 -9.03 12.23 3.73
CA CYS A 19 -8.65 13.61 3.43
C CYS A 19 -8.94 14.58 4.58
N GLU A 20 -10.06 14.40 5.27
CA GLU A 20 -10.44 15.25 6.41
C GLU A 20 -9.60 15.00 7.67
N ARG A 21 -9.21 13.73 7.90
CA ARG A 21 -8.63 13.33 9.18
C ARG A 21 -7.13 13.09 9.17
N LEU A 22 -6.51 12.91 7.98
CA LEU A 22 -5.11 12.50 7.89
C LEU A 22 -4.16 13.50 8.55
N GLY A 23 -4.37 14.80 8.38
CA GLY A 23 -3.57 15.84 9.02
C GLY A 23 -3.62 15.75 10.55
N GLU A 24 -4.83 15.67 11.11
CA GLU A 24 -5.06 15.51 12.56
C GLU A 24 -4.41 14.22 13.11
N ILE A 25 -4.54 13.12 12.37
CA ILE A 25 -3.97 11.82 12.76
C ILE A 25 -2.44 11.90 12.77
N LYS A 26 -1.84 12.48 11.72
CA LYS A 26 -0.38 12.68 11.66
C LYS A 26 0.14 13.52 12.81
N GLU A 27 -0.55 14.60 13.15
CA GLU A 27 -0.20 15.45 14.28
C GLU A 27 -0.35 14.71 15.61
N LYS A 28 -1.50 14.09 15.86
CA LYS A 28 -1.80 13.32 17.09
C LYS A 28 -0.75 12.25 17.40
N TYR A 29 -0.29 11.54 16.38
CA TYR A 29 0.69 10.47 16.55
C TYR A 29 2.13 10.91 16.29
N ALA A 30 2.34 12.18 15.94
CA ALA A 30 3.62 12.73 15.50
C ALA A 30 4.23 11.88 14.36
N ALA A 31 3.41 11.57 13.35
CA ALA A 31 3.83 10.75 12.21
C ALA A 31 4.64 11.58 11.21
N ASP A 32 5.87 11.16 10.98
CA ASP A 32 6.80 11.83 10.06
C ASP A 32 6.51 11.51 8.59
N PHE A 33 6.03 10.29 8.31
CA PHE A 33 5.83 9.77 6.96
C PHE A 33 4.52 8.99 6.88
N CYS A 34 3.82 9.05 5.74
CA CYS A 34 2.54 8.38 5.56
C CYS A 34 2.47 7.64 4.21
N VAL A 35 2.14 6.35 4.27
CA VAL A 35 1.81 5.50 3.12
C VAL A 35 0.32 5.20 3.14
N VAL A 36 -0.36 5.41 2.01
CA VAL A 36 -1.80 5.16 1.87
C VAL A 36 -2.03 4.18 0.73
N ASN A 37 -2.76 3.10 0.97
CA ASN A 37 -3.24 2.25 -0.12
C ASN A 37 -4.51 2.86 -0.70
N GLY A 38 -4.41 3.33 -1.95
CA GLY A 38 -5.48 4.04 -2.65
C GLY A 38 -6.17 3.24 -3.75
N GLU A 39 -5.92 1.92 -3.85
CA GLU A 39 -6.40 1.14 -4.98
C GLU A 39 -7.92 1.07 -5.14
N ASN A 40 -8.67 1.32 -4.07
CA ASN A 40 -10.13 1.31 -4.04
C ASN A 40 -10.77 2.69 -3.82
N ALA A 41 -10.00 3.78 -4.02
CA ALA A 41 -10.46 5.15 -3.76
C ALA A 41 -11.65 5.59 -4.62
N CYS A 42 -11.86 5.00 -5.80
CA CYS A 42 -13.03 5.22 -6.63
C CYS A 42 -14.13 4.20 -6.35
N SER A 43 -15.40 4.59 -6.49
CA SER A 43 -16.57 3.71 -6.27
C SER A 43 -16.59 2.47 -7.19
N ALA A 44 -15.95 2.55 -8.37
CA ALA A 44 -15.80 1.44 -9.31
C ALA A 44 -14.39 0.81 -9.23
N ASN A 45 -13.78 0.85 -8.06
CA ASN A 45 -12.39 0.45 -7.79
C ASN A 45 -11.34 1.25 -8.58
N GLY A 46 -10.08 1.05 -8.28
CA GLY A 46 -8.99 1.84 -8.84
C GLY A 46 -8.88 3.23 -8.23
N ILE A 47 -7.91 3.98 -8.70
CA ILE A 47 -7.68 5.37 -8.30
C ILE A 47 -7.65 6.28 -9.53
N SER A 48 -8.45 7.35 -9.52
CA SER A 48 -8.39 8.41 -10.52
C SER A 48 -7.34 9.45 -10.15
N ARG A 49 -6.89 10.25 -11.13
CA ARG A 49 -5.99 11.38 -10.90
C ARG A 49 -6.51 12.29 -9.79
N ARG A 50 -7.79 12.67 -9.85
CA ARG A 50 -8.42 13.55 -8.85
C ARG A 50 -8.30 12.97 -7.44
N LYS A 51 -8.60 11.68 -7.25
CA LYS A 51 -8.52 11.03 -5.94
C LYS A 51 -7.09 10.92 -5.42
N ALA A 52 -6.15 10.61 -6.31
CA ALA A 52 -4.74 10.57 -5.97
C ALA A 52 -4.23 11.95 -5.50
N GLU A 53 -4.56 13.00 -6.24
CA GLU A 53 -4.20 14.37 -5.86
C GLU A 53 -4.81 14.77 -4.51
N MET A 54 -6.07 14.41 -4.24
CA MET A 54 -6.72 14.66 -2.94
C MET A 54 -5.96 13.99 -1.79
N LEU A 55 -5.62 12.72 -1.91
CA LEU A 55 -4.90 11.97 -0.87
C LEU A 55 -3.48 12.50 -0.65
N LEU A 56 -2.76 12.85 -1.72
CA LEU A 56 -1.43 13.46 -1.62
C LEU A 56 -1.48 14.83 -0.96
N HIS A 57 -2.44 15.69 -1.34
CA HIS A 57 -2.64 17.00 -0.70
C HIS A 57 -3.05 16.90 0.77
N ALA A 58 -3.78 15.85 1.15
CA ALA A 58 -4.14 15.60 2.54
C ALA A 58 -2.95 15.20 3.41
N GLY A 59 -1.80 14.87 2.80
CA GLY A 59 -0.56 14.58 3.52
C GLY A 59 -0.05 13.15 3.39
N ALA A 60 -0.57 12.34 2.44
CA ALA A 60 0.07 11.09 2.04
C ALA A 60 1.40 11.40 1.35
N ASP A 61 2.46 10.72 1.74
CA ASP A 61 3.77 10.84 1.11
C ASP A 61 3.93 9.89 -0.09
N VAL A 62 3.32 8.69 0.00
CA VAL A 62 3.31 7.68 -1.06
C VAL A 62 1.93 7.01 -1.12
N LEU A 63 1.45 6.76 -2.34
CA LEU A 63 0.28 5.93 -2.59
C LEU A 63 0.70 4.57 -3.14
N THR A 64 0.24 3.49 -2.51
CA THR A 64 0.34 2.13 -3.01
C THR A 64 -0.98 1.69 -3.63
N LEU A 65 -0.92 0.71 -4.51
CA LEU A 65 -2.06 0.17 -5.22
C LEU A 65 -2.13 -1.37 -5.05
N GLY A 66 -2.90 -2.04 -5.89
CA GLY A 66 -3.09 -3.49 -5.85
C GLY A 66 -3.60 -4.03 -7.19
N ASN A 67 -4.48 -5.04 -7.15
CA ASN A 67 -5.06 -5.65 -8.34
C ASN A 67 -6.01 -4.75 -9.13
N HIS A 68 -6.51 -3.67 -8.54
CA HIS A 68 -7.34 -2.68 -9.24
C HIS A 68 -6.55 -1.52 -9.84
N THR A 69 -5.23 -1.59 -9.89
CA THR A 69 -4.33 -0.52 -10.38
C THR A 69 -4.80 0.09 -11.71
N PHE A 70 -5.25 -0.73 -12.66
CA PHE A 70 -5.63 -0.28 -14.01
C PHE A 70 -7.13 -0.19 -14.26
N ARG A 71 -7.95 -0.14 -13.22
CA ARG A 71 -9.43 -0.03 -13.36
C ARG A 71 -9.87 1.32 -13.87
N GLN A 72 -9.16 2.40 -13.55
CA GLN A 72 -9.48 3.75 -14.04
C GLN A 72 -8.74 4.05 -15.35
N LYS A 73 -9.43 4.74 -16.28
CA LYS A 73 -8.89 5.04 -17.62
C LYS A 73 -7.65 5.94 -17.59
N ASP A 74 -7.53 6.79 -16.58
CA ASP A 74 -6.41 7.72 -16.40
C ASP A 74 -5.25 7.12 -15.59
N ALA A 75 -5.40 5.89 -15.07
CA ALA A 75 -4.37 5.23 -14.28
C ALA A 75 -3.00 5.12 -14.99
N PRO A 76 -2.89 4.75 -16.29
CA PRO A 76 -1.61 4.70 -16.96
C PRO A 76 -0.87 6.05 -16.97
N ALA A 77 -1.58 7.13 -17.30
CA ALA A 77 -1.01 8.47 -17.30
C ALA A 77 -0.64 8.94 -15.88
N LEU A 78 -1.48 8.61 -14.89
CA LEU A 78 -1.22 8.90 -13.48
C LEU A 78 0.09 8.26 -13.03
N LEU A 79 0.29 6.97 -13.28
CA LEU A 79 1.48 6.20 -12.91
C LEU A 79 2.74 6.64 -13.65
N GLN A 80 2.61 7.09 -14.88
CA GLN A 80 3.73 7.57 -15.68
C GLN A 80 4.30 8.88 -15.15
N HIS A 81 3.44 9.78 -14.69
CA HIS A 81 3.82 11.14 -14.31
C HIS A 81 4.04 11.36 -12.80
N ASN A 82 3.68 10.38 -11.96
CA ASN A 82 3.82 10.51 -10.51
C ASN A 82 4.78 9.45 -9.94
N GLN A 83 5.86 9.92 -9.34
CA GLN A 83 6.88 9.04 -8.77
C GLN A 83 6.47 8.42 -7.43
N ASN A 84 5.55 9.06 -6.71
CA ASN A 84 5.09 8.65 -5.39
C ASN A 84 3.78 7.84 -5.43
N ILE A 85 3.33 7.46 -6.63
CA ILE A 85 2.21 6.53 -6.82
C ILE A 85 2.77 5.27 -7.45
N ILE A 86 2.73 4.17 -6.71
CA ILE A 86 3.38 2.92 -7.11
C ILE A 86 2.37 1.78 -7.26
N ARG A 87 2.56 0.99 -8.30
CA ARG A 87 1.80 -0.24 -8.57
C ARG A 87 2.53 -1.46 -8.03
N PRO A 88 1.91 -2.63 -7.97
CA PRO A 88 2.63 -3.86 -7.65
C PRO A 88 3.85 -4.08 -8.56
N ILE A 89 4.99 -4.39 -7.95
CA ILE A 89 6.29 -4.56 -8.62
C ILE A 89 6.32 -5.76 -9.55
N ASN A 90 5.52 -6.76 -9.25
CA ASN A 90 5.49 -8.05 -9.94
C ASN A 90 4.50 -8.12 -11.11
N TYR A 91 4.00 -6.99 -11.62
CA TYR A 91 3.45 -6.90 -12.97
C TYR A 91 4.57 -7.08 -14.01
N PRO A 92 4.25 -7.47 -15.27
CA PRO A 92 5.25 -7.58 -16.32
C PRO A 92 6.15 -6.34 -16.44
N PRO A 93 7.43 -6.50 -16.81
CA PRO A 93 8.40 -5.40 -16.83
C PRO A 93 7.98 -4.19 -17.68
N GLU A 94 7.25 -4.41 -18.77
CA GLU A 94 6.79 -3.37 -19.71
C GLU A 94 5.56 -2.61 -19.18
N THR A 95 4.97 -3.03 -18.07
CA THR A 95 3.82 -2.37 -17.48
C THR A 95 4.17 -0.96 -17.03
N VAL A 96 3.37 0.03 -17.45
CA VAL A 96 3.57 1.44 -17.10
C VAL A 96 3.56 1.67 -15.59
N GLY A 97 4.36 2.64 -15.14
CA GLY A 97 4.54 2.94 -13.72
C GLY A 97 5.64 2.10 -13.07
N ARG A 98 5.85 2.32 -11.81
CA ARG A 98 6.94 1.68 -11.03
C ARG A 98 6.39 0.94 -9.82
N GLY A 99 7.09 -0.10 -9.38
CA GLY A 99 6.69 -0.94 -8.24
C GLY A 99 7.29 -0.50 -6.91
N PHE A 100 8.14 0.50 -6.92
CA PHE A 100 8.75 1.09 -5.74
C PHE A 100 9.16 2.53 -6.00
N CYS A 101 9.33 3.29 -4.93
CA CYS A 101 9.89 4.63 -4.96
C CYS A 101 10.80 4.87 -3.76
N THR A 102 11.58 5.96 -3.83
CA THR A 102 12.40 6.43 -2.72
C THR A 102 12.04 7.88 -2.43
N VAL A 103 11.81 8.18 -1.17
CA VAL A 103 11.53 9.54 -0.68
C VAL A 103 12.56 9.87 0.40
N GLU A 104 13.14 11.07 0.32
CA GLU A 104 13.97 11.60 1.40
C GLU A 104 13.13 12.52 2.28
N LYS A 105 13.15 12.28 3.59
CA LYS A 105 12.41 13.08 4.56
C LYS A 105 13.20 13.19 5.87
N ASN A 106 13.42 14.42 6.31
CA ASN A 106 14.20 14.70 7.53
C ASN A 106 15.61 14.05 7.51
N GLY A 107 16.27 14.01 6.35
CA GLY A 107 17.58 13.39 6.17
C GLY A 107 17.58 11.86 6.17
N VAL A 108 16.41 11.21 6.20
CA VAL A 108 16.26 9.76 6.14
C VAL A 108 15.75 9.35 4.76
N ARG A 109 16.39 8.39 4.13
CA ARG A 109 15.96 7.82 2.86
C ARG A 109 15.02 6.65 3.09
N ILE A 110 13.77 6.77 2.62
CA ILE A 110 12.71 5.81 2.79
C ILE A 110 12.40 5.16 1.45
N GLY A 111 12.53 3.84 1.35
CA GLY A 111 12.08 3.04 0.22
C GLY A 111 10.70 2.46 0.49
N VAL A 112 9.75 2.69 -0.41
CA VAL A 112 8.41 2.08 -0.35
C VAL A 112 8.25 1.15 -1.54
N PHE A 113 7.79 -0.07 -1.28
CA PHE A 113 7.58 -1.14 -2.25
C PHE A 113 6.14 -1.61 -2.18
N ASN A 114 5.55 -1.92 -3.32
CA ASN A 114 4.24 -2.53 -3.41
C ASN A 114 4.34 -3.85 -4.18
N ALA A 115 3.69 -4.90 -3.74
CA ALA A 115 3.65 -6.17 -4.43
C ALA A 115 2.27 -6.83 -4.33
N LEU A 116 1.92 -7.62 -5.34
CA LEU A 116 0.65 -8.33 -5.44
C LEU A 116 0.85 -9.82 -5.16
N GLY A 117 0.00 -10.39 -4.29
CA GLY A 117 -0.10 -11.83 -4.11
C GLY A 117 -0.61 -12.54 -5.36
N ARG A 118 -0.51 -13.86 -5.38
CA ARG A 118 -0.92 -14.70 -6.53
C ARG A 118 -2.06 -15.64 -6.19
N ILE A 119 -2.19 -16.00 -4.91
CA ILE A 119 -3.21 -16.96 -4.48
C ILE A 119 -4.57 -16.26 -4.50
N TYR A 120 -5.49 -16.77 -5.33
CA TYR A 120 -6.83 -16.22 -5.60
C TYR A 120 -6.85 -14.85 -6.27
N LEU A 121 -5.72 -14.40 -6.82
CA LEU A 121 -5.57 -13.13 -7.53
C LEU A 121 -5.04 -13.34 -8.96
N GLU A 122 -4.53 -12.29 -9.58
CA GLU A 122 -4.08 -12.28 -10.97
C GLU A 122 -2.79 -13.09 -11.19
N ASN A 123 -2.61 -13.60 -12.40
CA ASN A 123 -1.37 -14.25 -12.82
C ASN A 123 -0.27 -13.21 -13.09
N VAL A 124 0.44 -12.85 -12.04
CA VAL A 124 1.60 -11.96 -12.09
C VAL A 124 2.89 -12.71 -11.78
N ASP A 125 4.03 -12.08 -11.94
CA ASP A 125 5.33 -12.66 -11.57
C ASP A 125 5.41 -12.95 -10.06
N CYS A 126 6.39 -13.76 -9.67
CA CYS A 126 6.58 -14.17 -8.28
C CYS A 126 6.94 -12.95 -7.40
N PRO A 127 6.07 -12.55 -6.45
CA PRO A 127 6.31 -11.37 -5.60
C PRO A 127 7.53 -11.55 -4.69
N PHE A 128 7.82 -12.77 -4.26
CA PHE A 128 9.00 -13.07 -3.42
C PHE A 128 10.30 -12.74 -4.15
N ARG A 129 10.43 -13.17 -5.40
CA ARG A 129 11.62 -12.89 -6.22
C ARG A 129 11.71 -11.41 -6.58
N ALA A 130 10.61 -10.80 -6.97
CA ALA A 130 10.56 -9.39 -7.35
C ALA A 130 10.98 -8.48 -6.18
N LEU A 131 10.38 -8.68 -5.01
CA LEU A 131 10.73 -7.92 -3.80
C LEU A 131 12.15 -8.17 -3.34
N ASN A 132 12.61 -9.43 -3.31
CA ASN A 132 13.99 -9.73 -2.88
C ASN A 132 15.02 -9.02 -3.75
N LYS A 133 14.83 -9.03 -5.07
CA LYS A 133 15.70 -8.31 -6.01
C LYS A 133 15.69 -6.80 -5.73
N ALA A 134 14.51 -6.19 -5.71
CA ALA A 134 14.40 -4.74 -5.53
C ALA A 134 14.92 -4.26 -4.16
N LEU A 135 14.63 -5.01 -3.08
CA LEU A 135 15.12 -4.69 -1.73
C LEU A 135 16.65 -4.78 -1.62
N SER A 136 17.27 -5.73 -2.33
CA SER A 136 18.74 -5.89 -2.32
C SER A 136 19.45 -4.79 -3.12
N GLU A 137 18.84 -4.28 -4.16
CA GLU A 137 19.39 -3.23 -5.02
C GLU A 137 19.16 -1.81 -4.47
N MET A 138 18.11 -1.63 -3.64
CA MET A 138 17.77 -0.31 -3.11
C MET A 138 18.61 0.07 -1.89
N LYS A 139 19.24 1.24 -1.97
CA LYS A 139 19.92 1.88 -0.83
C LYS A 139 18.92 2.82 -0.14
N ALA A 140 18.33 2.36 0.96
CA ALA A 140 17.45 3.14 1.81
C ALA A 140 17.67 2.78 3.28
N ASP A 141 17.49 3.75 4.18
CA ASP A 141 17.63 3.56 5.63
C ASP A 141 16.42 2.82 6.20
N ILE A 142 15.24 3.08 5.64
CA ILE A 142 13.98 2.43 6.00
C ILE A 142 13.36 1.84 4.73
N LYS A 143 12.94 0.57 4.80
CA LYS A 143 12.28 -0.14 3.70
C LYS A 143 10.92 -0.62 4.14
N ILE A 144 9.86 -0.13 3.48
CA ILE A 144 8.46 -0.39 3.78
C ILE A 144 7.86 -1.20 2.63
N VAL A 145 7.20 -2.30 2.93
CA VAL A 145 6.54 -3.16 1.93
C VAL A 145 5.04 -3.20 2.21
N ASP A 146 4.24 -2.78 1.24
CA ASP A 146 2.80 -3.07 1.14
C ASP A 146 2.62 -4.34 0.32
N PHE A 147 2.20 -5.43 0.97
CA PHE A 147 1.92 -6.69 0.31
C PHE A 147 0.42 -6.90 0.17
N HIS A 148 -0.09 -6.54 -1.01
CA HIS A 148 -1.51 -6.60 -1.36
C HIS A 148 -1.88 -8.03 -1.78
N ALA A 149 -2.45 -8.82 -0.88
CA ALA A 149 -2.68 -10.25 -1.10
C ALA A 149 -3.92 -10.77 -0.35
N GLU A 150 -4.61 -11.75 -0.97
CA GLU A 150 -5.78 -12.39 -0.39
C GLU A 150 -5.41 -13.40 0.71
N ALA A 151 -4.54 -14.35 0.38
CA ALA A 151 -4.28 -15.49 1.25
C ALA A 151 -3.39 -15.14 2.46
N THR A 152 -3.88 -15.39 3.67
CA THR A 152 -3.13 -15.20 4.90
C THR A 152 -1.83 -15.99 4.93
N SER A 153 -1.82 -17.21 4.36
CA SER A 153 -0.61 -18.04 4.26
C SER A 153 0.47 -17.38 3.41
N GLU A 154 0.09 -16.76 2.28
CA GLU A 154 1.02 -16.04 1.41
C GLU A 154 1.57 -14.79 2.10
N LYS A 155 0.71 -14.04 2.81
CA LYS A 155 1.10 -12.87 3.62
C LYS A 155 2.09 -13.24 4.72
N ARG A 156 1.79 -14.28 5.49
CA ARG A 156 2.69 -14.78 6.54
C ARG A 156 4.04 -15.25 5.99
N ALA A 157 4.01 -16.00 4.88
CA ALA A 157 5.22 -16.45 4.21
C ALA A 157 6.08 -15.25 3.75
N MET A 158 5.45 -14.20 3.19
CA MET A 158 6.14 -12.98 2.80
C MET A 158 6.78 -12.26 3.98
N GLY A 159 6.10 -12.14 5.10
CA GLY A 159 6.64 -11.55 6.32
C GLY A 159 7.94 -12.24 6.76
N PHE A 160 7.92 -13.56 6.90
CA PHE A 160 9.12 -14.34 7.28
C PHE A 160 10.22 -14.32 6.21
N TYR A 161 9.85 -14.32 4.93
CA TYR A 161 10.82 -14.26 3.84
C TYR A 161 11.59 -12.94 3.80
N LEU A 162 10.94 -11.84 4.18
CA LEU A 162 11.52 -10.51 4.21
C LEU A 162 12.06 -10.11 5.59
N ASP A 163 11.95 -10.98 6.59
CA ASP A 163 12.46 -10.71 7.94
C ASP A 163 13.97 -10.40 7.93
N GLY A 164 14.32 -9.23 8.43
CA GLY A 164 15.67 -8.66 8.41
C GLY A 164 16.09 -8.01 7.08
N LYS A 165 15.21 -8.02 6.05
CA LYS A 165 15.45 -7.36 4.75
C LYS A 165 14.62 -6.09 4.56
N ALA A 166 13.47 -6.02 5.20
CA ALA A 166 12.60 -4.86 5.26
C ALA A 166 12.47 -4.37 6.71
N SER A 167 12.21 -3.08 6.90
CA SER A 167 11.90 -2.51 8.21
C SER A 167 10.48 -2.86 8.64
N VAL A 168 9.54 -2.83 7.68
CA VAL A 168 8.12 -3.13 7.88
C VAL A 168 7.57 -3.86 6.66
N VAL A 169 6.74 -4.89 6.92
CA VAL A 169 5.87 -5.54 5.96
C VAL A 169 4.45 -5.50 6.51
N PHE A 170 3.54 -4.85 5.82
CA PHE A 170 2.12 -4.87 6.15
C PHE A 170 1.30 -5.38 4.96
N GLY A 171 0.19 -6.05 5.26
CA GLY A 171 -0.72 -6.53 4.25
C GLY A 171 -1.93 -5.62 4.06
N THR A 172 -2.48 -5.66 2.83
CA THR A 172 -3.72 -5.00 2.39
C THR A 172 -4.56 -5.98 1.58
N HIS A 173 -5.68 -5.58 1.03
CA HIS A 173 -6.60 -6.31 0.16
C HIS A 173 -7.83 -6.91 0.86
N THR A 174 -7.70 -7.58 2.00
CA THR A 174 -8.87 -8.29 2.58
C THR A 174 -9.90 -7.35 3.17
N HIS A 175 -9.54 -6.08 3.37
CA HIS A 175 -10.38 -5.06 4.02
C HIS A 175 -10.69 -5.37 5.50
N VAL A 176 -10.17 -6.46 6.05
CA VAL A 176 -10.38 -6.88 7.44
C VAL A 176 -9.07 -6.79 8.22
N GLN A 177 -9.04 -5.91 9.21
CA GLN A 177 -7.87 -5.72 10.05
C GLN A 177 -7.60 -6.98 10.89
N THR A 178 -6.34 -7.42 10.92
CA THR A 178 -5.88 -8.51 11.78
C THR A 178 -5.19 -8.00 13.03
N SER A 179 -5.18 -8.81 14.08
CA SER A 179 -4.60 -8.47 15.40
C SER A 179 -3.21 -9.07 15.65
N ASP A 180 -2.53 -9.52 14.60
CA ASP A 180 -1.26 -10.26 14.68
C ASP A 180 -0.02 -9.37 14.55
N ILE A 181 -0.13 -8.08 14.87
CA ILE A 181 0.99 -7.14 14.84
C ILE A 181 2.13 -7.62 15.72
N GLN A 182 3.34 -7.68 15.17
CA GLN A 182 4.52 -8.19 15.85
C GLN A 182 5.82 -7.66 15.25
N VAL A 183 6.90 -7.81 15.99
CA VAL A 183 8.25 -7.71 15.46
C VAL A 183 8.77 -9.13 15.25
N LEU A 184 9.15 -9.45 14.01
CA LEU A 184 9.69 -10.76 13.65
C LEU A 184 11.11 -10.93 14.20
N PRO A 185 11.63 -12.18 14.29
CA PRO A 185 12.90 -12.48 14.98
C PRO A 185 14.12 -11.71 14.50
N ARG A 186 14.15 -11.25 13.23
CA ARG A 186 15.26 -10.45 12.68
C ARG A 186 14.97 -8.94 12.66
N GLY A 187 13.90 -8.50 13.31
CA GLY A 187 13.59 -7.09 13.55
C GLY A 187 12.59 -6.46 12.60
N THR A 188 12.03 -7.18 11.61
CA THR A 188 11.01 -6.65 10.71
C THR A 188 9.67 -6.50 11.45
N GLY A 189 9.08 -5.31 11.46
CA GLY A 189 7.70 -5.10 11.89
C GLY A 189 6.73 -5.76 10.90
N TYR A 190 5.73 -6.49 11.40
CA TYR A 190 4.80 -7.25 10.57
C TYR A 190 3.36 -7.17 11.07
N VAL A 191 2.43 -7.10 10.14
CA VAL A 191 0.99 -7.33 10.35
C VAL A 191 0.39 -7.94 9.09
N THR A 192 -0.49 -8.93 9.25
CA THR A 192 -1.10 -9.66 8.12
C THR A 192 -1.99 -8.75 7.27
N ASP A 193 -2.85 -7.93 7.88
CA ASP A 193 -3.67 -6.95 7.16
C ASP A 193 -4.01 -5.75 8.04
N ILE A 194 -3.92 -4.55 7.47
CA ILE A 194 -4.26 -3.31 8.18
C ILE A 194 -5.70 -2.87 7.96
N GLY A 195 -6.49 -3.66 7.21
CA GLY A 195 -7.90 -3.41 6.94
C GLY A 195 -8.15 -2.30 5.94
N MET A 196 -9.39 -1.81 5.87
CA MET A 196 -9.80 -0.73 4.99
C MET A 196 -10.10 0.57 5.73
N SER A 197 -10.05 1.68 5.00
CA SER A 197 -10.54 3.00 5.39
C SER A 197 -11.77 3.33 4.53
N GLY A 198 -12.95 3.05 5.07
CA GLY A 198 -14.20 3.14 4.32
C GLY A 198 -15.44 2.92 5.19
N PRO A 199 -16.61 2.66 4.58
CA PRO A 199 -17.85 2.49 5.30
C PRO A 199 -17.81 1.22 6.18
N HIS A 200 -17.89 1.40 7.50
CA HIS A 200 -17.80 0.28 8.45
C HIS A 200 -18.99 -0.69 8.36
N HIS A 201 -20.22 -0.16 8.22
CA HIS A 201 -21.44 -0.98 8.09
C HIS A 201 -21.70 -1.38 6.63
N SER A 202 -20.78 -2.14 6.07
CA SER A 202 -20.80 -2.59 4.67
C SER A 202 -20.26 -4.01 4.55
N CYS A 203 -20.43 -4.62 3.39
CA CYS A 203 -19.75 -5.86 3.06
C CYS A 203 -18.42 -5.49 2.34
N LEU A 204 -17.34 -5.33 3.12
CA LEU A 204 -16.02 -4.94 2.61
C LEU A 204 -16.02 -3.65 1.76
N GLY A 205 -16.88 -2.69 2.10
CA GLY A 205 -17.04 -1.44 1.36
C GLY A 205 -18.20 -1.42 0.37
N VAL A 206 -18.83 -2.56 0.11
CA VAL A 206 -20.04 -2.68 -0.73
C VAL A 206 -21.29 -2.58 0.14
N ASP A 207 -22.34 -1.99 -0.39
CA ASP A 207 -23.63 -1.90 0.31
C ASP A 207 -24.16 -3.31 0.64
N LYS A 208 -24.58 -3.50 1.88
CA LYS A 208 -25.10 -4.79 2.37
C LYS A 208 -26.49 -5.15 1.84
N GLU A 209 -27.19 -4.19 1.22
CA GLU A 209 -28.56 -4.36 0.70
C GLU A 209 -28.60 -4.68 -0.80
N ILE A 210 -27.43 -4.92 -1.43
CA ILE A 210 -27.32 -5.30 -2.85
C ILE A 210 -27.32 -6.83 -2.99
#